data_c88e2d73b614ba48005235383ef4e809
#
_entry.id   c88e2d73b614ba48005235383ef4e809
#
_cell.length_a   1.000
_cell.length_b   1.000
_cell.length_c   1.000
_cell.angle_alpha   90.00
_cell.angle_beta   90.00
_cell.angle_gamma   90.00
#
_symmetry.space_group_name_H-M   'P 1'
#
loop_
_entity.id
_entity.type
_entity.pdbx_description
1 polymer ?
#
loop_
_entity_poly.entity_id
_entity_poly.type
_entity_poly.pdbx_seq_one_letter_code
_entity_poly.pdbx_strand_id
1 'polypeptide(L)' 'MGHFCMEYTSEQLFDMAQDCRRNRRFGESINLFRAAALAVDATEEIKRKALASIELLQEINGFVNTDLMNP' A
#
# COMPACT_ATOMS: atom_id res chain seq x y z
N MET A 1 13.24 17.96 5.73
CA MET A 1 13.02 17.61 5.66
C MET A 1 12.43 16.89 5.04
N GLY A 2 12.07 16.69 4.63
CA GLY A 2 11.20 16.05 4.14
C GLY A 2 11.52 14.96 3.40
N HIS A 3 12.32 14.48 3.21
CA HIS A 3 12.51 13.46 2.42
C HIS A 3 12.70 12.28 3.06
N PHE A 4 12.33 12.13 4.07
CA PHE A 4 12.54 11.03 4.78
C PHE A 4 12.07 9.82 4.15
N CYS A 5 11.17 9.82 3.39
CA CYS A 5 10.61 8.60 2.95
C CYS A 5 11.48 7.81 2.07
N MET A 6 12.48 8.28 1.63
CA MET A 6 13.25 7.55 0.77
C MET A 6 14.09 6.54 1.40
N GLU A 7 14.06 6.44 2.64
CA GLU A 7 14.91 5.52 3.28
C GLU A 7 14.43 4.10 3.31
N TYR A 8 13.23 3.81 2.92
CA TYR A 8 12.71 2.46 3.03
C TYR A 8 12.75 1.72 1.71
N THR A 9 13.04 0.45 1.77
CA THR A 9 12.99 -0.37 0.57
C THR A 9 11.55 -0.80 0.36
N SER A 10 11.28 -1.35 -0.81
CA SER A 10 9.94 -1.81 -1.09
C SER A 10 9.53 -2.91 -0.12
N GLU A 11 10.45 -3.76 0.27
CA GLU A 11 10.12 -4.81 1.22
C GLU A 11 9.78 -4.23 2.57
N GLN A 12 10.51 -3.22 2.99
CA GLN A 12 10.23 -2.60 4.27
C GLN A 12 8.86 -1.92 4.24
N LEU A 13 8.57 -1.26 3.14
CA LEU A 13 7.27 -0.61 3.02
C LEU A 13 6.16 -1.65 3.05
N PHE A 14 6.40 -2.78 2.39
CA PHE A 14 5.41 -3.83 2.36
C PHE A 14 5.18 -4.37 3.78
N ASP A 15 6.24 -4.58 4.53
CA ASP A 15 6.13 -5.05 5.89
C ASP A 15 5.39 -4.05 6.76
N MET A 16 5.71 -2.79 6.60
CA MET A 16 5.05 -1.77 7.39
C MET A 16 3.57 -1.72 7.05
N ALA A 17 3.25 -1.93 5.78
CA ALA A 17 1.86 -1.94 5.36
C ALA A 17 1.11 -3.10 6.02
N GLN A 18 1.74 -4.25 6.10
CA GLN A 18 1.10 -5.38 6.73
C GLN A 18 0.89 -5.15 8.21
N ASP A 19 1.82 -4.46 8.82
CA ASP A 19 1.71 -4.14 10.21
C ASP A 19 0.53 -3.21 10.45
N CYS A 20 0.38 -2.19 9.62
CA CYS A 20 -0.73 -1.29 9.74
C CYS A 20 -2.04 -2.03 9.54
N ARG A 21 -2.06 -2.98 8.63
CA ARG A 21 -3.25 -3.74 8.38
C ARG A 21 -3.61 -4.55 9.61
N ARG A 22 -2.63 -5.13 10.26
CA ARG A 22 -2.90 -5.90 11.45
C ARG A 22 -3.47 -5.02 12.55
N ASN A 23 -3.03 -3.77 12.60
CA ASN A 23 -3.50 -2.85 13.60
C ASN A 23 -4.74 -2.10 13.15
N ARG A 24 -5.34 -2.56 12.07
CA ARG A 24 -6.55 -1.94 11.57
C ARG A 24 -6.39 -0.52 11.10
N ARG A 25 -5.21 -0.11 10.74
CA ARG A 25 -5.00 1.20 10.20
C ARG A 25 -5.06 1.05 8.71
N PHE A 26 -6.24 0.80 8.19
CA PHE A 26 -6.38 0.45 6.79
C PHE A 26 -5.96 1.58 5.84
N GLY A 27 -6.27 2.81 6.18
CA GLY A 27 -5.86 3.91 5.31
C GLY A 27 -4.37 3.99 5.15
N GLU A 28 -3.65 3.90 6.26
CA GLU A 28 -2.22 3.96 6.21
C GLU A 28 -1.65 2.74 5.51
N SER A 29 -2.29 1.59 5.74
CA SER A 29 -1.82 0.38 5.12
C SER A 29 -1.91 0.49 3.60
N ILE A 30 -3.01 1.03 3.11
CA ILE A 30 -3.18 1.19 1.67
C ILE A 30 -2.11 2.12 1.13
N ASN A 31 -1.83 3.20 1.83
CA ASN A 31 -0.81 4.11 1.36
C ASN A 31 0.56 3.45 1.33
N LEU A 32 0.86 2.64 2.33
CA LEU A 32 2.15 1.98 2.37
C LEU A 32 2.26 0.91 1.31
N PHE A 33 1.18 0.18 1.05
CA PHE A 33 1.20 -0.79 -0.02
C PHE A 33 1.41 -0.10 -1.36
N ARG A 34 0.78 1.06 -1.53
CA ARG A 34 0.94 1.78 -2.77
C ARG A 34 2.39 2.26 -2.90
N ALA A 35 2.97 2.76 -1.82
CA ALA A 35 4.35 3.19 -1.84
C ALA A 35 5.28 2.02 -2.17
N ALA A 36 4.98 0.85 -1.62
CA ALA A 36 5.80 -0.32 -1.89
C ALA A 36 5.72 -0.69 -3.36
N ALA A 37 4.55 -0.60 -3.93
CA ALA A 37 4.39 -0.96 -5.33
C ALA A 37 5.09 0.04 -6.25
N LEU A 38 5.18 1.28 -5.82
CA LEU A 38 5.81 2.28 -6.65
C LEU A 38 7.28 2.49 -6.38
N ALA A 39 7.83 1.77 -5.43
CA ALA A 39 9.24 1.96 -5.08
C ALA A 39 10.11 1.53 -6.24
N VAL A 40 11.25 2.16 -6.37
CA VAL A 40 12.13 1.84 -7.47
C VAL A 40 12.66 0.44 -7.40
N ASP A 41 12.78 -0.13 -6.22
CA ASP A 41 13.29 -1.49 -6.10
C ASP A 41 12.16 -2.50 -6.00
N ALA A 42 10.95 -2.12 -6.29
CA ALA A 42 9.84 -3.05 -6.18
C ALA A 42 9.95 -4.12 -7.26
N THR A 43 9.83 -5.37 -6.86
CA THR A 43 9.86 -6.45 -7.82
C THR A 43 8.44 -6.64 -8.32
N GLU A 44 8.30 -7.43 -9.36
CA GLU A 44 6.98 -7.70 -9.88
C GLU A 44 6.15 -8.39 -8.85
N GLU A 45 6.74 -9.23 -8.06
CA GLU A 45 6.03 -9.94 -7.03
C GLU A 45 5.48 -8.98 -6.01
N ILE A 46 6.31 -8.04 -5.55
CA ILE A 46 5.88 -7.09 -4.56
C ILE A 46 4.78 -6.20 -5.12
N LYS A 47 4.93 -5.77 -6.37
CA LYS A 47 3.92 -4.96 -6.99
C LYS A 47 2.59 -5.68 -7.03
N ARG A 48 2.61 -6.93 -7.44
CA ARG A 48 1.40 -7.70 -7.56
C ARG A 48 0.75 -7.90 -6.20
N LYS A 49 1.55 -8.27 -5.22
CA LYS A 49 1.01 -8.53 -3.90
C LYS A 49 0.47 -7.25 -3.26
N ALA A 50 1.18 -6.16 -3.47
CA ALA A 50 0.76 -4.90 -2.88
C ALA A 50 -0.56 -4.44 -3.49
N LEU A 51 -0.68 -4.55 -4.81
CA LEU A 51 -1.91 -4.13 -5.45
C LEU A 51 -3.09 -5.02 -5.05
N ALA A 52 -2.84 -6.31 -4.93
CA ALA A 52 -3.88 -7.21 -4.49
C ALA A 52 -4.31 -6.89 -3.06
N SER A 53 -3.36 -6.54 -2.23
CA SER A 53 -3.67 -6.20 -0.86
C SER A 53 -4.49 -4.91 -0.80
N ILE A 54 -4.16 -3.96 -1.64
CA ILE A 54 -4.92 -2.72 -1.67
C ILE A 54 -6.37 -3.00 -2.02
N GLU A 55 -6.58 -3.83 -3.02
CA GLU A 55 -7.93 -4.15 -3.42
C GLU A 55 -8.69 -4.81 -2.29
N LEU A 56 -8.05 -5.72 -1.62
CA LEU A 56 -8.69 -6.42 -0.54
C LEU A 56 -9.02 -5.46 0.59
N LEU A 57 -8.12 -4.58 0.92
CA LEU A 57 -8.34 -3.66 2.01
C LEU A 57 -9.48 -2.69 1.67
N GLN A 58 -9.57 -2.29 0.44
CA GLN A 58 -10.63 -1.40 0.05
C GLN A 58 -11.98 -2.08 0.19
N GLU A 59 -12.05 -3.34 -0.13
CA GLU A 59 -13.29 -4.05 0.02
C GLU A 59 -13.65 -4.23 1.49
N ILE A 60 -12.71 -4.62 2.28
CA ILE A 60 -12.97 -4.84 3.69
C ILE A 60 -13.38 -3.56 4.36
N ASN A 61 -12.75 -2.48 3.98
CA ASN A 61 -13.00 -1.22 4.60
C ASN A 61 -14.20 -0.53 4.06
N GLY A 62 -14.80 -1.05 3.06
CA GLY A 62 -15.93 -0.41 2.48
C GLY A 62 -15.60 0.76 1.59
N PHE A 63 -14.34 0.93 1.29
CA PHE A 63 -13.93 1.98 0.46
C PHE A 63 -14.24 1.66 -0.91
N VAL A 64 -15.04 2.33 -1.53
CA VAL A 64 -15.35 2.05 -2.86
C VAL A 64 -14.66 3.04 -3.68
N ASN A 65 -13.89 2.69 -4.58
CA ASN A 65 -13.20 3.61 -5.36
C ASN A 65 -14.00 4.05 -6.47
N THR A 66 -15.18 4.32 -6.24
CA THR A 66 -16.02 4.67 -7.33
C THR A 66 -15.56 5.90 -7.95
N ASP A 67 -15.02 6.79 -7.18
CA ASP A 67 -14.61 7.99 -7.82
C ASP A 67 -13.54 7.74 -8.78
N LEU A 68 -12.81 6.73 -8.60
CA LEU A 68 -11.78 6.48 -9.52
C LEU A 68 -12.38 5.92 -10.73
N MET A 69 -13.37 5.15 -10.55
CA MET A 69 -13.88 4.53 -11.62
C MET A 69 -14.74 5.33 -12.31
N ASN A 70 -15.46 6.11 -11.70
CA ASN A 70 -16.30 6.80 -12.42
C ASN A 70 -16.06 8.01 -12.38
N PRO A 71 -15.35 8.42 -12.81
CA PRO A 71 -15.06 9.70 -12.77
C PRO A 71 -16.00 10.46 -13.36
#